data_be9d2d1b191490a5093a88929bd25e79
#
_entry.id   be9d2d1b191490a5093a88929bd25e79
#
_cell.length_a   1.000
_cell.length_b   1.000
_cell.length_c   1.000
_cell.angle_alpha   90.00
_cell.angle_beta   90.00
_cell.angle_gamma   90.00
#
_symmetry.space_group_name_H-M   'P 1'
#
loop_
_entity.id
_entity.type
_entity.pdbx_description
1 polymer ?
#
loop_
_entity_poly.entity_id
_entity_poly.type
_entity_poly.pdbx_seq_one_letter_code
_entity_poly.pdbx_strand_id
1 'polypeptide(L)'
;MNIQEQTKAIYKEMGISEKVYAFGTSILEDLKERFTEIDKMAEYNQLKVVHAMQEARVGAECFNYASGYGYNDYGRDTLEQVYANVFHTEDALVRPQITCGTHALALTLSANLRPGDELVSIAGKPYD
;
A
#
# COMPACT_ATOMS: atom_id res chain seq x y z
N MET A 1 -2.58 5.90 -40.48
CA MET A 1 -2.33 6.73 -39.25
C MET A 1 -1.96 5.75 -38.16
N ASN A 2 -0.80 5.92 -37.55
CA ASN A 2 -0.39 5.01 -36.47
C ASN A 2 -1.08 5.40 -35.14
N ILE A 3 -1.00 4.55 -34.12
CA ILE A 3 -1.68 4.75 -32.83
C ILE A 3 -1.25 6.09 -32.17
N GLN A 4 0.02 6.47 -32.30
CA GLN A 4 0.51 7.73 -31.72
C GLN A 4 -0.12 8.96 -32.38
N GLU A 5 -0.30 8.95 -33.70
CA GLU A 5 -0.98 10.02 -34.43
C GLU A 5 -2.47 10.11 -34.04
N GLN A 6 -3.13 8.97 -33.85
CA GLN A 6 -4.51 8.93 -33.36
C GLN A 6 -4.63 9.50 -31.97
N THR A 7 -3.75 9.10 -31.06
CA THR A 7 -3.69 9.61 -29.67
C THR A 7 -3.49 11.13 -29.65
N LYS A 8 -2.56 11.65 -30.47
CA LYS A 8 -2.32 13.10 -30.59
C LYS A 8 -3.55 13.85 -31.11
N ALA A 9 -4.27 13.26 -32.07
CA ALA A 9 -5.53 13.85 -32.58
C ALA A 9 -6.60 13.95 -31.49
N ILE A 10 -6.77 12.90 -30.69
CA ILE A 10 -7.73 12.89 -29.57
C ILE A 10 -7.36 13.98 -28.53
N TYR A 11 -6.09 14.10 -28.15
CA TYR A 11 -5.67 15.18 -27.24
C TYR A 11 -5.99 16.58 -27.78
N LYS A 12 -5.85 16.78 -29.10
CA LYS A 12 -6.21 18.04 -29.74
C LYS A 12 -7.72 18.31 -29.68
N GLU A 13 -8.56 17.28 -29.88
CA GLU A 13 -10.02 17.37 -29.74
C GLU A 13 -10.43 17.66 -28.28
N MET A 14 -9.67 17.19 -27.29
CA MET A 14 -9.84 17.50 -25.88
C MET A 14 -9.37 18.92 -25.49
N GLY A 15 -8.90 19.73 -26.45
CA GLY A 15 -8.43 21.11 -26.22
C GLY A 15 -6.97 21.22 -25.78
N ILE A 16 -6.19 20.15 -25.84
CA ILE A 16 -4.76 20.18 -25.51
C ILE A 16 -3.98 20.62 -26.74
N SER A 17 -3.32 21.76 -26.64
CA SER A 17 -2.50 22.28 -27.74
C SER A 17 -1.28 21.41 -28.00
N GLU A 18 -0.77 21.43 -29.24
CA GLU A 18 0.45 20.69 -29.61
C GLU A 18 1.66 21.10 -28.75
N LYS A 19 1.74 22.36 -28.34
CA LYS A 19 2.82 22.85 -27.47
C LYS A 19 2.77 22.21 -26.08
N VAL A 20 1.58 22.12 -25.50
CA VAL A 20 1.37 21.47 -24.19
C VAL A 20 1.64 19.97 -24.28
N TYR A 21 1.17 19.32 -25.34
CA TYR A 21 1.44 17.91 -25.59
C TYR A 21 2.95 17.62 -25.71
N ALA A 22 3.66 18.41 -26.53
CA ALA A 22 5.10 18.25 -26.72
C ALA A 22 5.88 18.49 -25.41
N PHE A 23 5.49 19.49 -24.63
CA PHE A 23 6.10 19.77 -23.33
C PHE A 23 5.87 18.61 -22.33
N GLY A 24 4.64 18.11 -22.23
CA GLY A 24 4.36 16.95 -21.38
C GLY A 24 5.13 15.71 -21.80
N THR A 25 5.27 15.46 -23.12
CA THR A 25 6.04 14.33 -23.63
C THR A 25 7.53 14.46 -23.29
N SER A 26 8.11 15.66 -23.39
CA SER A 26 9.52 15.88 -23.02
C SER A 26 9.76 15.61 -21.53
N ILE A 27 8.87 16.06 -20.65
CA ILE A 27 8.98 15.78 -19.21
C ILE A 27 8.90 14.27 -18.93
N LEU A 28 8.00 13.56 -19.60
CA LEU A 28 7.90 12.10 -19.44
C LEU A 28 9.17 11.36 -19.86
N GLU A 29 9.83 11.83 -20.93
CA GLU A 29 11.11 11.25 -21.36
C GLU A 29 12.22 11.55 -20.34
N ASP A 30 12.29 12.78 -19.82
CA ASP A 30 13.25 13.16 -18.78
C ASP A 30 13.06 12.37 -17.47
N LEU A 31 11.83 11.97 -17.16
CA LEU A 31 11.50 11.20 -15.95
C LEU A 31 11.51 9.68 -16.14
N LYS A 32 11.76 9.19 -17.35
CA LYS A 32 11.66 7.78 -17.71
C LYS A 32 12.53 6.87 -16.83
N GLU A 33 13.76 7.28 -16.56
CA GLU A 33 14.66 6.51 -15.68
C GLU A 33 14.09 6.41 -14.27
N ARG A 34 13.59 7.52 -13.75
CA ARG A 34 12.96 7.56 -12.42
C ARG A 34 11.71 6.70 -12.34
N PHE A 35 10.86 6.73 -13.35
CA PHE A 35 9.68 5.87 -13.41
C PHE A 35 10.05 4.39 -13.50
N THR A 36 11.09 4.06 -14.28
CA THR A 36 11.60 2.68 -14.35
C THR A 36 12.08 2.16 -12.99
N GLU A 37 12.72 2.99 -12.18
CA GLU A 37 13.13 2.63 -10.81
C GLU A 37 11.91 2.40 -9.89
N ILE A 38 10.89 3.27 -10.00
CA ILE A 38 9.64 3.14 -9.25
C ILE A 38 8.91 1.84 -9.64
N ASP A 39 8.83 1.55 -10.93
CA ASP A 39 8.18 0.34 -11.45
C ASP A 39 8.85 -0.94 -10.92
N LYS A 40 10.19 -0.99 -10.92
CA LYS A 40 10.95 -2.11 -10.34
C LYS A 40 10.67 -2.29 -8.84
N MET A 41 10.58 -1.21 -8.10
CA MET A 41 10.23 -1.24 -6.68
C MET A 41 8.79 -1.70 -6.46
N ALA A 42 7.87 -1.23 -7.29
CA ALA A 42 6.47 -1.63 -7.25
C ALA A 42 6.31 -3.12 -7.56
N GLU A 43 6.98 -3.62 -8.61
CA GLU A 43 7.01 -5.04 -8.98
C GLU A 43 7.51 -5.91 -7.82
N TYR A 44 8.66 -5.55 -7.23
CA TYR A 44 9.21 -6.27 -6.08
C TYR A 44 8.21 -6.34 -4.91
N ASN A 45 7.61 -5.21 -4.54
CA ASN A 45 6.66 -5.17 -3.43
C ASN A 45 5.38 -5.94 -3.74
N GLN A 46 4.89 -5.88 -4.97
CA GLN A 46 3.73 -6.66 -5.40
C GLN A 46 4.00 -8.15 -5.33
N LEU A 47 5.14 -8.62 -5.84
CA LEU A 47 5.54 -10.01 -5.79
C LEU A 47 5.69 -10.51 -4.35
N LYS A 48 6.25 -9.69 -3.46
CA LYS A 48 6.36 -10.00 -2.03
C LYS A 48 5.00 -10.26 -1.40
N VAL A 49 4.00 -9.42 -1.69
CA VAL A 49 2.63 -9.59 -1.18
C VAL A 49 1.97 -10.84 -1.78
N VAL A 50 2.06 -11.03 -3.09
CA VAL A 50 1.50 -12.22 -3.76
C VAL A 50 2.11 -13.50 -3.19
N HIS A 51 3.42 -13.53 -2.97
CA HIS A 51 4.10 -14.68 -2.38
C HIS A 51 3.59 -14.96 -0.95
N ALA A 52 3.45 -13.93 -0.11
CA ALA A 52 2.90 -14.08 1.24
C ALA A 52 1.46 -14.61 1.23
N MET A 53 0.63 -14.16 0.27
CA MET A 53 -0.72 -14.70 0.09
C MET A 53 -0.70 -16.18 -0.34
N GLN A 54 0.25 -16.60 -1.18
CA GLN A 54 0.42 -18.00 -1.57
C GLN A 54 0.85 -18.86 -0.39
N GLU A 55 1.81 -18.40 0.42
CA GLU A 55 2.26 -19.09 1.63
C GLU A 55 1.13 -19.26 2.64
N ALA A 56 0.33 -18.23 2.86
CA ALA A 56 -0.85 -18.26 3.72
C ALA A 56 -2.05 -19.00 3.09
N ARG A 57 -1.92 -19.51 1.86
CA ARG A 57 -2.96 -20.25 1.11
C ARG A 57 -4.28 -19.48 1.02
N VAL A 58 -4.20 -18.18 0.72
CA VAL A 58 -5.39 -17.34 0.55
C VAL A 58 -6.27 -17.90 -0.58
N GLY A 59 -7.48 -18.31 -0.25
CA GLY A 59 -8.49 -18.83 -1.15
C GLY A 59 -9.82 -18.09 -1.03
N ALA A 60 -10.82 -18.50 -1.79
CA ALA A 60 -12.15 -17.88 -1.79
C ALA A 60 -12.83 -17.96 -0.41
N GLU A 61 -12.55 -18.98 0.37
CA GLU A 61 -13.05 -19.17 1.73
C GLU A 61 -12.64 -18.06 2.71
N CYS A 62 -11.50 -17.41 2.48
CA CYS A 62 -11.03 -16.27 3.28
C CYS A 62 -11.94 -15.05 3.18
N PHE A 63 -12.77 -14.96 2.14
CA PHE A 63 -13.69 -13.86 1.88
C PHE A 63 -15.13 -14.17 2.29
N ASN A 64 -15.38 -15.30 2.93
CA ASN A 64 -16.70 -15.65 3.45
C ASN A 64 -17.09 -14.73 4.60
N TYR A 65 -18.40 -14.60 4.81
CA TYR A 65 -18.94 -13.84 5.93
C TYR A 65 -18.41 -14.36 7.27
N ALA A 66 -18.00 -13.43 8.12
CA ALA A 66 -17.60 -13.71 9.50
C ALA A 66 -18.49 -12.95 10.48
N SER A 67 -18.66 -13.49 11.70
CA SER A 67 -19.51 -12.89 12.74
C SER A 67 -18.99 -11.53 13.24
N GLY A 68 -17.72 -11.24 13.05
CA GLY A 68 -17.06 -10.03 13.56
C GLY A 68 -16.59 -10.12 15.01
N TYR A 69 -16.89 -11.21 15.70
CA TYR A 69 -16.50 -11.40 17.12
C TYR A 69 -15.11 -12.02 17.30
N GLY A 70 -14.41 -12.37 16.22
CA GLY A 70 -13.05 -12.90 16.27
C GLY A 70 -12.95 -14.40 16.63
N TYR A 71 -14.06 -15.12 16.67
CA TYR A 71 -14.06 -16.56 16.88
C TYR A 71 -14.15 -17.29 15.54
N ASN A 72 -13.16 -18.16 15.28
CA ASN A 72 -13.08 -18.95 14.03
C ASN A 72 -13.19 -18.09 12.75
N ASP A 73 -12.56 -16.94 12.77
CA ASP A 73 -12.56 -16.02 11.62
C ASP A 73 -11.35 -16.32 10.74
N TYR A 74 -11.47 -17.37 9.94
CA TYR A 74 -10.39 -17.85 9.08
C TYR A 74 -9.82 -16.77 8.17
N GLY A 75 -10.67 -15.91 7.60
CA GLY A 75 -10.21 -14.83 6.74
C GLY A 75 -9.35 -13.80 7.45
N ARG A 76 -9.69 -13.45 8.70
CA ARG A 76 -8.88 -12.50 9.50
C ARG A 76 -7.55 -13.12 9.93
N ASP A 77 -7.58 -14.33 10.41
CA ASP A 77 -6.37 -15.02 10.85
C ASP A 77 -5.40 -15.19 9.67
N THR A 78 -5.93 -15.53 8.49
CA THR A 78 -5.14 -15.61 7.25
C THR A 78 -4.58 -14.24 6.84
N LEU A 79 -5.37 -13.16 6.97
CA LEU A 79 -4.92 -11.80 6.68
C LEU A 79 -3.77 -11.37 7.60
N GLU A 80 -3.87 -11.66 8.89
CA GLU A 80 -2.82 -11.37 9.87
C GLU A 80 -1.53 -12.14 9.54
N GLN A 81 -1.64 -13.39 9.12
CA GLN A 81 -0.49 -14.17 8.66
C GLN A 81 0.16 -13.57 7.40
N VAL A 82 -0.64 -13.12 6.42
CA VAL A 82 -0.12 -12.41 5.23
C VAL A 82 0.65 -11.17 5.64
N TYR A 83 0.11 -10.36 6.54
CA TYR A 83 0.82 -9.17 7.04
C TYR A 83 2.12 -9.53 7.77
N ALA A 84 2.10 -10.51 8.64
CA ALA A 84 3.30 -10.99 9.34
C ALA A 84 4.39 -11.41 8.34
N ASN A 85 4.03 -12.18 7.31
CA ASN A 85 4.95 -12.62 6.26
C ASN A 85 5.51 -11.45 5.44
N VAL A 86 4.65 -10.50 5.03
CA VAL A 86 5.06 -9.32 4.23
C VAL A 86 6.05 -8.44 5.00
N PHE A 87 5.83 -8.23 6.30
CA PHE A 87 6.64 -7.35 7.13
C PHE A 87 7.74 -8.08 7.92
N HIS A 88 7.84 -9.42 7.77
CA HIS A 88 8.82 -10.25 8.47
C HIS A 88 8.73 -10.09 10.00
N THR A 89 7.52 -10.07 10.53
CA THR A 89 7.22 -10.01 11.96
C THR A 89 6.74 -11.36 12.47
N GLU A 90 6.86 -11.60 13.78
CA GLU A 90 6.37 -12.84 14.41
C GLU A 90 4.84 -12.96 14.29
N ASP A 91 4.16 -11.82 14.36
CA ASP A 91 2.70 -11.75 14.30
C ASP A 91 2.25 -10.38 13.78
N ALA A 92 0.96 -10.26 13.45
CA ALA A 92 0.34 -9.01 13.05
C ALA A 92 -1.09 -8.94 13.61
N LEU A 93 -1.54 -7.73 13.95
CA LEU A 93 -2.91 -7.48 14.38
C LEU A 93 -3.60 -6.58 13.36
N VAL A 94 -4.45 -7.18 12.53
CA VAL A 94 -5.18 -6.50 11.45
C VAL A 94 -6.68 -6.68 11.67
N ARG A 95 -7.28 -5.75 12.40
CA ARG A 95 -8.67 -5.85 12.86
C ARG A 95 -9.47 -4.60 12.51
N PRO A 96 -10.73 -4.72 12.07
CA PRO A 96 -11.59 -3.55 11.79
C PRO A 96 -11.90 -2.73 13.05
N GLN A 97 -11.72 -3.29 14.24
CA GLN A 97 -11.82 -2.59 15.52
C GLN A 97 -10.70 -1.56 15.71
N ILE A 98 -9.57 -1.71 15.02
CA ILE A 98 -8.53 -0.68 14.91
C ILE A 98 -8.94 0.28 13.79
N THR A 99 -9.71 1.29 14.16
CA THR A 99 -10.51 2.09 13.22
C THR A 99 -9.71 3.08 12.35
N CYS A 100 -8.49 3.43 12.77
CA CYS A 100 -7.64 4.38 12.04
C CYS A 100 -6.18 4.29 12.50
N GLY A 101 -5.28 4.96 11.77
CA GLY A 101 -3.86 5.01 12.11
C GLY A 101 -3.56 5.57 13.49
N THR A 102 -4.27 6.62 13.91
CA THR A 102 -4.15 7.19 15.27
C THR A 102 -4.51 6.15 16.34
N HIS A 103 -5.55 5.35 16.12
CA HIS A 103 -5.92 4.28 17.04
C HIS A 103 -4.83 3.18 17.09
N ALA A 104 -4.26 2.80 15.96
CA ALA A 104 -3.15 1.85 15.91
C ALA A 104 -1.93 2.34 16.68
N LEU A 105 -1.55 3.62 16.52
CA LEU A 105 -0.47 4.25 17.27
C LEU A 105 -0.76 4.28 18.77
N ALA A 106 -1.97 4.68 19.16
CA ALA A 106 -2.38 4.73 20.58
C ALA A 106 -2.33 3.33 21.21
N LEU A 107 -2.80 2.29 20.51
CA LEU A 107 -2.71 0.91 20.99
C LEU A 107 -1.27 0.46 21.17
N THR A 108 -0.41 0.74 20.19
CA THR A 108 1.01 0.38 20.23
C THR A 108 1.72 1.04 21.42
N LEU A 109 1.49 2.33 21.63
CA LEU A 109 2.07 3.07 22.75
C LEU A 109 1.54 2.53 24.10
N SER A 110 0.22 2.31 24.20
CA SER A 110 -0.41 1.81 25.44
C SER A 110 0.02 0.38 25.79
N ALA A 111 0.34 -0.44 24.79
CA ALA A 111 0.84 -1.79 25.02
C ALA A 111 2.29 -1.83 25.55
N ASN A 112 3.10 -0.82 25.21
CA ASN A 112 4.52 -0.79 25.52
C ASN A 112 4.90 0.20 26.63
N LEU A 113 4.07 1.21 26.93
CA LEU A 113 4.37 2.28 27.89
C LEU A 113 3.36 2.32 29.03
N ARG A 114 3.85 2.70 30.21
CA ARG A 114 3.05 2.96 31.42
C ARG A 114 3.14 4.43 31.80
N PRO A 115 2.21 4.95 32.60
CA PRO A 115 2.33 6.30 33.13
C PRO A 115 3.65 6.50 33.89
N GLY A 116 4.46 7.46 33.44
CA GLY A 116 5.79 7.74 33.98
C GLY A 116 6.96 7.22 33.12
N ASP A 117 6.70 6.38 32.11
CA ASP A 117 7.74 5.97 31.17
C ASP A 117 8.10 7.12 30.22
N GLU A 118 9.35 7.14 29.76
CA GLU A 118 9.86 8.16 28.85
C GLU A 118 9.83 7.65 27.40
N LEU A 119 9.27 8.46 26.50
CA LEU A 119 9.31 8.25 25.05
C LEU A 119 10.23 9.28 24.41
N VAL A 120 11.33 8.83 23.81
CA VAL A 120 12.30 9.70 23.13
C VAL A 120 12.13 9.62 21.62
N SER A 121 11.80 10.75 20.99
CA SER A 121 11.75 10.85 19.53
C SER A 121 13.07 11.41 19.00
N ILE A 122 13.89 10.55 18.40
CA ILE A 122 15.22 10.92 17.88
C ILE A 122 15.16 11.61 16.52
N ALA A 123 14.06 11.49 15.80
CA ALA A 123 13.86 12.07 14.47
C ALA A 123 13.06 13.39 14.48
N GLY A 124 12.78 13.96 15.67
CA GLY A 124 11.98 15.15 15.84
C GLY A 124 10.53 14.82 16.28
N LYS A 125 9.67 15.83 16.30
CA LYS A 125 8.26 15.67 16.71
C LYS A 125 7.55 14.65 15.81
N PRO A 126 7.01 13.57 16.35
CA PRO A 126 6.49 12.46 15.53
C PRO A 126 5.15 12.77 14.87
N TYR A 127 4.37 13.71 15.40
CA TYR A 127 3.04 14.09 14.91
C TYR A 127 2.66 15.50 15.36
N ASP A 128 1.79 16.18 14.60
CA ASP A 128 1.26 17.51 14.96
C ASP A 128 0.12 17.46 15.95
#